data_eb5054f489b782ef4d876fbaa668cdb0
#
_entry.id   eb5054f489b782ef4d876fbaa668cdb0
#
_cell.length_a   1.000
_cell.length_b   1.000
_cell.length_c   1.000
_cell.angle_alpha   90.00
_cell.angle_beta   90.00
_cell.angle_gamma   90.00
#
_symmetry.space_group_name_H-M   'P 1'
#
loop_
_entity.id
_entity.type
_entity.pdbx_description
1 polymer ?
#
loop_
_entity_poly.entity_id
_entity_poly.type
_entity_poly.pdbx_seq_one_letter_code
_entity_poly.pdbx_strand_id
1 'polypeptide(L)'
;PIYYQPASIVLAQAKAMGYAPTFFGVDGMDGILTMEGFDPSLAEGLMLLTPFSATVPETQSFVEAYTAANDGVTPNQFAADAYDGVYIVKEALEKAGCTADMSSADICEALVAQMTQISYSGLTGKDMTWNAEGQVSKAPTAYVIKDGEYVLPEA
;
A
#
# COMPACT_ATOMS: atom_id res chain seq x y z
N PRO A 1 3.71 13.94 7.56
CA PRO A 1 3.53 12.48 7.64
C PRO A 1 2.47 12.14 8.68
N ILE A 2 1.31 11.64 8.22
CA ILE A 2 0.12 11.38 9.03
C ILE A 2 -0.69 10.29 8.35
N TYR A 3 -1.34 9.42 9.10
CA TYR A 3 -2.23 8.40 8.54
C TYR A 3 -3.62 8.97 8.22
N TYR A 4 -4.34 8.30 7.34
CA TYR A 4 -5.62 8.75 6.79
C TYR A 4 -6.68 9.07 7.84
N GLN A 5 -6.74 8.36 8.97
CA GLN A 5 -7.72 8.62 10.03
C GLN A 5 -7.54 10.02 10.66
N PRO A 6 -6.37 10.39 11.23
CA PRO A 6 -6.19 11.76 11.70
C PRO A 6 -6.15 12.79 10.57
N ALA A 7 -5.76 12.41 9.34
CA ALA A 7 -5.81 13.31 8.19
C ALA A 7 -7.25 13.72 7.85
N SER A 8 -8.22 12.82 7.96
CA SER A 8 -9.64 13.14 7.72
C SER A 8 -10.14 14.24 8.65
N ILE A 9 -9.68 14.25 9.90
CA ILE A 9 -10.00 15.30 10.88
C ILE A 9 -9.39 16.65 10.46
N VAL A 10 -8.15 16.65 9.98
CA VAL A 10 -7.47 17.84 9.47
C VAL A 10 -8.22 18.43 8.27
N LEU A 11 -8.63 17.58 7.31
CA LEU A 11 -9.39 18.03 6.15
C LEU A 11 -10.75 18.63 6.55
N ALA A 12 -11.46 17.99 7.47
CA ALA A 12 -12.74 18.51 7.97
C ALA A 12 -12.56 19.86 8.69
N GLN A 13 -11.54 20.02 9.51
CA GLN A 13 -11.23 21.27 10.18
C GLN A 13 -10.83 22.37 9.19
N ALA A 14 -9.98 22.05 8.21
CA ALA A 14 -9.57 22.99 7.16
C ALA A 14 -10.81 23.52 6.41
N LYS A 15 -11.72 22.64 6.01
CA LYS A 15 -12.99 23.01 5.39
C LYS A 15 -13.83 23.94 6.26
N ALA A 16 -13.99 23.59 7.54
CA ALA A 16 -14.78 24.39 8.49
C ALA A 16 -14.19 25.79 8.72
N MET A 17 -12.88 25.94 8.63
CA MET A 17 -12.15 27.20 8.77
C MET A 17 -12.06 28.01 7.47
N GLY A 18 -12.52 27.46 6.34
CA GLY A 18 -12.33 28.06 5.01
C GLY A 18 -10.86 28.05 4.54
N TYR A 19 -10.04 27.18 5.12
CA TYR A 19 -8.64 27.02 4.74
C TYR A 19 -8.53 25.96 3.65
N ALA A 20 -8.15 26.36 2.45
CA ALA A 20 -8.14 25.51 1.25
C ALA A 20 -6.76 25.46 0.58
N PRO A 21 -5.72 24.90 1.24
CA PRO A 21 -4.42 24.67 0.59
C PRO A 21 -4.49 23.45 -0.34
N THR A 22 -3.51 23.31 -1.21
CA THR A 22 -3.26 22.03 -1.87
C THR A 22 -2.68 21.05 -0.84
N PHE A 23 -3.42 19.98 -0.54
CA PHE A 23 -2.93 18.93 0.33
C PHE A 23 -2.13 17.91 -0.48
N PHE A 24 -0.99 17.50 0.08
CA PHE A 24 -0.16 16.43 -0.46
C PHE A 24 0.17 15.42 0.63
N GLY A 25 -0.11 14.16 0.36
CA GLY A 25 0.17 13.05 1.26
C GLY A 25 1.13 12.04 0.64
N VAL A 26 1.61 11.16 1.49
CA VAL A 26 2.36 9.96 1.10
C VAL A 26 1.52 8.73 1.44
N ASP A 27 2.11 7.56 1.45
CA ASP A 27 1.48 6.26 1.70
C ASP A 27 0.46 6.24 2.87
N GLY A 28 0.75 6.95 3.95
CA GLY A 28 -0.15 7.04 5.11
C GLY A 28 -1.55 7.62 4.80
N MET A 29 -1.70 8.33 3.69
CA MET A 29 -2.99 8.89 3.27
C MET A 29 -3.88 7.89 2.53
N ASP A 30 -3.33 6.79 2.04
CA ASP A 30 -4.11 5.75 1.38
C ASP A 30 -5.08 5.08 2.36
N GLY A 31 -6.30 4.85 1.90
CA GLY A 31 -7.41 4.39 2.75
C GLY A 31 -8.37 5.52 3.17
N ILE A 32 -8.07 6.79 2.89
CA ILE A 32 -8.95 7.91 3.29
C ILE A 32 -10.33 7.81 2.63
N LEU A 33 -10.40 7.36 1.38
CA LEU A 33 -11.66 7.20 0.64
C LEU A 33 -12.46 5.96 1.09
N THR A 34 -11.83 5.01 1.79
CA THR A 34 -12.49 3.78 2.26
C THR A 34 -12.95 3.88 3.72
N MET A 35 -12.73 5.02 4.38
CA MET A 35 -13.16 5.22 5.77
C MET A 35 -14.68 5.33 5.87
N GLU A 36 -15.25 4.57 6.78
CA GLU A 36 -16.67 4.65 7.11
C GLU A 36 -17.03 6.09 7.57
N GLY A 37 -18.05 6.67 6.94
CA GLY A 37 -18.56 8.00 7.29
C GLY A 37 -17.69 9.17 6.84
N PHE A 38 -16.61 8.94 6.10
CA PHE A 38 -15.83 10.04 5.51
C PHE A 38 -16.55 10.63 4.29
N ASP A 39 -16.58 11.95 4.21
CA ASP A 39 -17.06 12.67 3.03
C ASP A 39 -15.92 12.83 2.02
N PRO A 40 -15.93 12.12 0.88
CA PRO A 40 -14.86 12.18 -0.12
C PRO A 40 -14.62 13.59 -0.68
N SER A 41 -15.65 14.46 -0.67
CA SER A 41 -15.51 15.84 -1.15
C SER A 41 -14.50 16.67 -0.34
N LEU A 42 -14.19 16.26 0.89
CA LEU A 42 -13.16 16.89 1.72
C LEU A 42 -11.74 16.63 1.22
N ALA A 43 -11.57 15.56 0.45
CA ALA A 43 -10.27 15.18 -0.11
C ALA A 43 -10.14 15.53 -1.60
N GLU A 44 -11.11 16.27 -2.18
CA GLU A 44 -11.05 16.69 -3.59
C GLU A 44 -9.77 17.48 -3.89
N GLY A 45 -9.04 17.07 -4.92
CA GLY A 45 -7.75 17.67 -5.30
C GLY A 45 -6.56 17.29 -4.42
N LEU A 46 -6.74 16.46 -3.38
CA LEU A 46 -5.64 15.94 -2.59
C LEU A 46 -4.77 15.03 -3.46
N MET A 47 -3.47 15.24 -3.40
CA MET A 47 -2.47 14.42 -4.08
C MET A 47 -1.83 13.45 -3.10
N LEU A 48 -1.60 12.21 -3.51
CA LEU A 48 -0.90 11.21 -2.69
C LEU A 48 0.00 10.31 -3.52
N LEU A 49 0.99 9.72 -2.84
CA LEU A 49 1.84 8.68 -3.39
C LEU A 49 1.43 7.34 -2.77
N THR A 50 1.04 6.39 -3.61
CA THR A 50 0.74 5.01 -3.17
C THR A 50 1.21 4.01 -4.22
N PRO A 51 1.71 2.83 -3.82
CA PRO A 51 2.09 1.79 -4.77
C PRO A 51 0.91 0.93 -5.25
N PHE A 52 -0.29 1.16 -4.72
CA PHE A 52 -1.47 0.32 -4.98
C PHE A 52 -2.67 1.15 -5.38
N SER A 53 -3.48 0.61 -6.29
CA SER A 53 -4.81 1.13 -6.60
C SER A 53 -5.80 -0.03 -6.70
N ALA A 54 -6.94 0.11 -6.05
CA ALA A 54 -8.03 -0.87 -6.11
C ALA A 54 -8.86 -0.78 -7.41
N THR A 55 -8.58 0.19 -8.27
CA THR A 55 -9.38 0.43 -9.49
C THR A 55 -8.70 -0.04 -10.78
N VAL A 56 -7.42 -0.41 -10.73
CA VAL A 56 -6.70 -0.89 -11.91
C VAL A 56 -7.00 -2.36 -12.20
N PRO A 57 -7.04 -2.78 -13.48
CA PRO A 57 -7.40 -4.16 -13.85
C PRO A 57 -6.52 -5.24 -13.22
N GLU A 58 -5.25 -4.95 -13.04
CA GLU A 58 -4.24 -5.89 -12.54
C GLU A 58 -4.47 -6.31 -11.08
N THR A 59 -5.19 -5.51 -10.31
CA THR A 59 -5.47 -5.76 -8.88
C THR A 59 -6.85 -6.35 -8.63
N GLN A 60 -7.73 -6.44 -9.64
CA GLN A 60 -9.14 -6.77 -9.45
C GLN A 60 -9.36 -8.14 -8.80
N SER A 61 -8.61 -9.16 -9.15
CA SER A 61 -8.76 -10.49 -8.55
C SER A 61 -8.48 -10.48 -7.02
N PHE A 62 -7.49 -9.68 -6.59
CA PHE A 62 -7.21 -9.47 -5.17
C PHE A 62 -8.33 -8.66 -4.50
N VAL A 63 -8.77 -7.57 -5.15
CA VAL A 63 -9.84 -6.69 -4.64
C VAL A 63 -11.13 -7.48 -4.42
N GLU A 64 -11.54 -8.27 -5.39
CA GLU A 64 -12.75 -9.11 -5.30
C GLU A 64 -12.64 -10.13 -4.15
N ALA A 65 -11.53 -10.86 -4.06
CA ALA A 65 -11.31 -11.86 -3.02
C ALA A 65 -11.25 -11.22 -1.62
N TYR A 66 -10.55 -10.09 -1.48
CA TYR A 66 -10.46 -9.36 -0.22
C TYR A 66 -11.82 -8.83 0.23
N THR A 67 -12.55 -8.18 -0.68
CA THR A 67 -13.88 -7.60 -0.41
C THR A 67 -14.88 -8.68 0.01
N ALA A 68 -14.85 -9.84 -0.66
CA ALA A 68 -15.71 -10.97 -0.30
C ALA A 68 -15.39 -11.54 1.10
N ALA A 69 -14.14 -11.49 1.52
CA ALA A 69 -13.69 -12.02 2.82
C ALA A 69 -13.81 -10.99 3.96
N ASN A 70 -14.05 -9.71 3.67
CA ASN A 70 -14.01 -8.61 4.63
C ASN A 70 -15.30 -7.74 4.56
N ASP A 71 -16.46 -8.36 4.52
CA ASP A 71 -17.78 -7.72 4.63
C ASP A 71 -18.00 -6.54 3.65
N GLY A 72 -17.45 -6.63 2.45
CA GLY A 72 -17.59 -5.62 1.42
C GLY A 72 -16.58 -4.47 1.49
N VAL A 73 -15.63 -4.53 2.41
CA VAL A 73 -14.58 -3.48 2.55
C VAL A 73 -13.60 -3.55 1.39
N THR A 74 -13.40 -2.42 0.71
CA THR A 74 -12.38 -2.29 -0.34
C THR A 74 -10.97 -2.26 0.28
N PRO A 75 -10.01 -3.05 -0.23
CA PRO A 75 -8.64 -3.03 0.28
C PRO A 75 -7.94 -1.70 -0.06
N ASN A 76 -7.08 -1.27 0.84
CA ASN A 76 -6.10 -0.21 0.62
C ASN A 76 -4.70 -0.79 0.41
N GLN A 77 -3.69 0.09 0.24
CA GLN A 77 -2.29 -0.37 0.05
C GLN A 77 -1.78 -1.25 1.20
N PHE A 78 -2.19 -1.00 2.45
CA PHE A 78 -1.69 -1.78 3.59
C PHE A 78 -2.12 -3.25 3.52
N ALA A 79 -3.32 -3.51 3.02
CA ALA A 79 -3.79 -4.87 2.76
C ALA A 79 -2.98 -5.52 1.62
N ALA A 80 -2.70 -4.77 0.56
CA ALA A 80 -1.91 -5.24 -0.58
C ALA A 80 -0.44 -5.46 -0.20
N ASP A 81 0.16 -4.56 0.59
CA ASP A 81 1.52 -4.72 1.10
C ASP A 81 1.66 -5.95 1.99
N ALA A 82 0.68 -6.19 2.87
CA ALA A 82 0.66 -7.39 3.72
C ALA A 82 0.52 -8.67 2.89
N TYR A 83 -0.31 -8.65 1.86
CA TYR A 83 -0.49 -9.77 0.93
C TYR A 83 0.83 -10.09 0.21
N ASP A 84 1.45 -9.09 -0.42
CA ASP A 84 2.74 -9.24 -1.07
C ASP A 84 3.82 -9.72 -0.09
N GLY A 85 3.84 -9.19 1.13
CA GLY A 85 4.77 -9.56 2.19
C GLY A 85 4.74 -11.04 2.53
N VAL A 86 3.55 -11.65 2.59
CA VAL A 86 3.42 -13.11 2.83
C VAL A 86 4.04 -13.90 1.69
N TYR A 87 3.82 -13.52 0.44
CA TYR A 87 4.38 -14.23 -0.71
C TYR A 87 5.88 -14.01 -0.87
N ILE A 88 6.37 -12.80 -0.58
CA ILE A 88 7.81 -12.49 -0.57
C ILE A 88 8.54 -13.36 0.45
N VAL A 89 8.02 -13.43 1.68
CA VAL A 89 8.61 -14.27 2.74
C VAL A 89 8.53 -15.75 2.37
N LYS A 90 7.40 -16.21 1.82
CA LYS A 90 7.26 -17.59 1.32
C LYS A 90 8.34 -17.93 0.29
N GLU A 91 8.49 -17.08 -0.74
CA GLU A 91 9.47 -17.29 -1.80
C GLU A 91 10.91 -17.31 -1.25
N ALA A 92 11.22 -16.40 -0.33
CA ALA A 92 12.53 -16.34 0.30
C ALA A 92 12.83 -17.61 1.14
N LEU A 93 11.86 -18.09 1.92
CA LEU A 93 11.98 -19.34 2.70
C LEU A 93 12.22 -20.55 1.80
N GLU A 94 11.44 -20.67 0.73
CA GLU A 94 11.55 -21.79 -0.22
C GLU A 94 12.92 -21.79 -0.92
N LYS A 95 13.36 -20.62 -1.40
CA LYS A 95 14.67 -20.47 -2.07
C LYS A 95 15.86 -20.66 -1.12
N ALA A 96 15.70 -20.25 0.14
CA ALA A 96 16.71 -20.48 1.18
C ALA A 96 16.76 -21.94 1.66
N GLY A 97 15.79 -22.78 1.26
CA GLY A 97 15.70 -24.17 1.71
C GLY A 97 15.37 -24.30 3.20
N CYS A 98 14.67 -23.33 3.77
CA CYS A 98 14.27 -23.38 5.18
C CYS A 98 13.27 -24.51 5.44
N THR A 99 13.45 -25.20 6.56
CA THR A 99 12.61 -26.32 7.00
C THR A 99 12.05 -26.06 8.41
N ALA A 100 10.97 -26.76 8.78
CA ALA A 100 10.27 -26.55 10.03
C ALA A 100 11.07 -26.94 11.29
N ASP A 101 12.15 -27.68 11.15
CA ASP A 101 13.05 -28.12 12.22
C ASP A 101 14.23 -27.16 12.46
N MET A 102 14.39 -26.14 11.62
CA MET A 102 15.40 -25.10 11.82
C MET A 102 15.04 -24.20 12.99
N SER A 103 16.07 -23.67 13.66
CA SER A 103 15.86 -22.65 14.68
C SER A 103 15.38 -21.32 14.06
N SER A 104 14.66 -20.50 14.83
CA SER A 104 14.25 -19.17 14.36
C SER A 104 15.43 -18.28 13.98
N ALA A 105 16.59 -18.45 14.64
CA ALA A 105 17.81 -17.71 14.33
C ALA A 105 18.36 -18.13 12.97
N ASP A 106 18.45 -19.43 12.70
CA ASP A 106 18.96 -19.95 11.41
C ASP A 106 18.03 -19.56 10.26
N ILE A 107 16.70 -19.59 10.48
CA ILE A 107 15.72 -19.13 9.49
C ILE A 107 15.91 -17.64 9.21
N CYS A 108 16.09 -16.81 10.24
CA CYS A 108 16.30 -15.38 10.09
C CYS A 108 17.56 -15.06 9.27
N GLU A 109 18.69 -15.69 9.60
CA GLU A 109 19.96 -15.53 8.86
C GLU A 109 19.79 -15.95 7.39
N ALA A 110 19.13 -17.07 7.13
CA ALA A 110 18.87 -17.56 5.77
C ALA A 110 17.96 -16.60 4.98
N LEU A 111 16.91 -16.05 5.61
CA LEU A 111 16.02 -15.06 5.00
C LEU A 111 16.75 -13.77 4.65
N VAL A 112 17.53 -13.21 5.58
CA VAL A 112 18.31 -11.97 5.35
C VAL A 112 19.24 -12.14 4.16
N ALA A 113 19.97 -13.26 4.07
CA ALA A 113 20.84 -13.56 2.95
C ALA A 113 20.06 -13.72 1.62
N GLN A 114 18.89 -14.39 1.67
CA GLN A 114 18.09 -14.65 0.48
C GLN A 114 17.36 -13.42 -0.05
N MET A 115 16.93 -12.48 0.81
CA MET A 115 16.22 -11.28 0.42
C MET A 115 16.98 -10.42 -0.61
N THR A 116 18.31 -10.39 -0.55
CA THR A 116 19.13 -9.66 -1.52
C THR A 116 19.29 -10.40 -2.86
N GLN A 117 18.77 -11.62 -2.99
CA GLN A 117 18.92 -12.47 -4.16
C GLN A 117 17.61 -12.72 -4.91
N ILE A 118 16.49 -12.25 -4.37
CA ILE A 118 15.17 -12.42 -5.00
C ILE A 118 14.75 -11.16 -5.74
N SER A 119 13.89 -11.34 -6.74
CA SER A 119 13.10 -10.31 -7.39
C SER A 119 11.64 -10.75 -7.37
N TYR A 120 10.76 -9.89 -6.89
CA TYR A 120 9.34 -10.20 -6.73
C TYR A 120 8.47 -9.19 -7.47
N SER A 121 7.44 -9.69 -8.17
CA SER A 121 6.40 -8.85 -8.77
C SER A 121 5.06 -9.21 -8.16
N GLY A 122 4.41 -8.25 -7.54
CA GLY A 122 3.14 -8.42 -6.84
C GLY A 122 2.15 -7.29 -7.11
N LEU A 123 1.27 -7.08 -6.15
CA LEU A 123 0.23 -6.04 -6.22
C LEU A 123 0.80 -4.63 -6.09
N THR A 124 1.90 -4.47 -5.35
CA THR A 124 2.43 -3.18 -4.94
C THR A 124 3.72 -2.78 -5.66
N GLY A 125 4.21 -3.61 -6.58
CA GLY A 125 5.39 -3.31 -7.40
C GLY A 125 5.76 -4.43 -8.34
N LYS A 126 6.51 -4.07 -9.37
CA LYS A 126 7.09 -5.02 -10.35
C LYS A 126 8.60 -5.08 -10.18
N ASP A 127 9.15 -6.29 -10.31
CA ASP A 127 10.59 -6.55 -10.25
C ASP A 127 11.27 -5.93 -9.02
N MET A 128 10.57 -5.95 -7.88
CA MET A 128 11.07 -5.43 -6.61
C MET A 128 12.27 -6.26 -6.16
N THR A 129 13.34 -5.57 -5.80
CA THR A 129 14.58 -6.15 -5.26
C THR A 129 14.96 -5.45 -3.97
N TRP A 130 15.80 -6.07 -3.16
CA TRP A 130 16.26 -5.51 -1.88
C TRP A 130 17.78 -5.40 -1.87
N ASN A 131 18.29 -4.27 -1.37
CA ASN A 131 19.73 -4.09 -1.17
C ASN A 131 20.18 -4.63 0.21
N ALA A 132 21.48 -4.55 0.49
CA ALA A 132 22.05 -5.06 1.74
C ALA A 132 21.57 -4.28 2.99
N GLU A 133 21.10 -3.06 2.82
CA GLU A 133 20.51 -2.22 3.86
C GLU A 133 19.02 -2.51 4.08
N GLY A 134 18.44 -3.47 3.33
CA GLY A 134 17.03 -3.84 3.40
C GLY A 134 16.08 -2.89 2.68
N GLN A 135 16.60 -1.97 1.88
CA GLN A 135 15.78 -1.04 1.10
C GLN A 135 15.24 -1.73 -0.15
N VAL A 136 13.96 -1.56 -0.42
CA VAL A 136 13.30 -2.10 -1.61
C VAL A 136 13.36 -1.10 -2.79
N SER A 137 13.57 -1.62 -4.00
CA SER A 137 13.47 -0.87 -5.27
C SER A 137 12.00 -0.74 -5.70
N LYS A 138 11.19 -0.02 -4.94
CA LYS A 138 9.75 0.13 -5.17
C LYS A 138 9.43 1.61 -5.42
N ALA A 139 8.83 1.90 -6.56
CA ALA A 139 8.41 3.26 -6.89
C ALA A 139 6.92 3.44 -6.61
N PRO A 140 6.53 4.48 -5.86
CA PRO A 140 5.12 4.83 -5.69
C PRO A 140 4.58 5.48 -6.98
N THR A 141 3.27 5.39 -7.16
CA THR A 141 2.55 6.15 -8.19
C THR A 141 1.89 7.37 -7.55
N ALA A 142 1.96 8.51 -8.23
CA ALA A 142 1.23 9.69 -7.81
C ALA A 142 -0.22 9.61 -8.30
N TYR A 143 -1.15 9.88 -7.40
CA TYR A 143 -2.58 10.00 -7.70
C TYR A 143 -3.11 11.35 -7.22
N VAL A 144 -4.20 11.80 -7.85
CA VAL A 144 -5.04 12.90 -7.39
C VAL A 144 -6.41 12.35 -7.08
N ILE A 145 -7.03 12.78 -6.00
CA ILE A 145 -8.42 12.46 -5.70
C ILE A 145 -9.31 13.40 -6.51
N LYS A 146 -10.15 12.82 -7.36
CA LYS A 146 -11.12 13.54 -8.19
C LYS A 146 -12.43 12.77 -8.20
N ASP A 147 -13.51 13.46 -7.87
CA ASP A 147 -14.85 12.87 -7.78
C ASP A 147 -14.93 11.64 -6.86
N GLY A 148 -14.09 11.61 -5.80
CA GLY A 148 -14.03 10.50 -4.84
C GLY A 148 -13.25 9.27 -5.32
N GLU A 149 -12.45 9.39 -6.37
CA GLU A 149 -11.62 8.33 -6.93
C GLU A 149 -10.16 8.74 -7.07
N TYR A 150 -9.25 7.75 -7.05
CA TYR A 150 -7.84 7.97 -7.37
C TYR A 150 -7.66 7.99 -8.89
N VAL A 151 -7.24 9.12 -9.42
CA VAL A 151 -6.93 9.29 -10.84
C VAL A 151 -5.47 9.65 -11.03
N LEU A 152 -4.88 9.26 -12.16
CA LEU A 152 -3.54 9.70 -12.51
C LEU A 152 -3.55 11.21 -12.77
N PRO A 153 -2.52 11.97 -12.32
CA PRO A 153 -2.41 13.40 -12.62
C PRO A 153 -2.40 13.63 -14.14
N GLU A 154 -3.12 14.64 -14.58
CA GLU A 154 -3.02 15.10 -15.98
C GLU A 154 -1.62 15.69 -16.22
N ALA A 155 -1.02 15.37 -17.37
CA ALA A 155 0.31 15.83 -17.75
C ALA A 155 0.33 17.32 -18.15
#